data_a926a35c432611bddc8a8f1138c6308d
#
_entry.id   a926a35c432611bddc8a8f1138c6308d
#
_cell.length_a   1.000
_cell.length_b   1.000
_cell.length_c   1.000
_cell.angle_alpha   90.00
_cell.angle_beta   90.00
_cell.angle_gamma   90.00
#
_symmetry.space_group_name_H-M   'P 1'
#
loop_
_entity.id
_entity.type
_entity.pdbx_description
1 polymer ?
#
loop_
_entity_poly.entity_id
_entity_poly.type
_entity_poly.pdbx_seq_one_letter_code
_entity_poly.pdbx_strand_id
1 'polypeptide(L)'
;VTYIEPVEWRTVEKIIEKEKPDVLFPTMGGQTALNCALDLNKHGILKKYSVEMIGADADAIDKAEDRERFDIAMQNIGLSTPNSGIAHNMEQANAVAADFGFPCIIRPSFTMGGSGGGIAYNKEEFEEICNRGFDLSPTHELLIDESLIGWKEFEMEVIRDKKDNC
;
A
#
# COMPACT_ATOMS: atom_id res chain seq x y z
N VAL A 1 -20.24 2.41 21.54
CA VAL A 1 -19.24 1.98 22.55
C VAL A 1 -17.86 2.18 21.96
N THR A 2 -16.89 2.62 22.77
CA THR A 2 -15.49 2.76 22.38
C THR A 2 -14.67 1.72 23.13
N TYR A 3 -13.82 0.99 22.39
CA TYR A 3 -12.87 0.05 22.96
C TYR A 3 -11.45 0.63 22.82
N ILE A 4 -10.68 0.58 23.90
CA ILE A 4 -9.26 1.00 23.93
C ILE A 4 -8.43 -0.28 24.05
N GLU A 5 -8.30 -0.98 22.93
CA GLU A 5 -7.67 -2.28 22.82
C GLU A 5 -6.75 -2.33 21.61
N PRO A 6 -5.80 -3.28 21.52
CA PRO A 6 -5.00 -3.47 20.31
C PRO A 6 -5.86 -3.73 19.08
N VAL A 7 -5.57 -3.02 17.99
CA VAL A 7 -6.25 -3.23 16.69
C VAL A 7 -5.60 -4.42 15.98
N GLU A 8 -5.97 -5.62 16.45
CA GLU A 8 -5.54 -6.89 15.88
C GLU A 8 -6.72 -7.88 15.84
N TRP A 9 -6.70 -8.79 14.88
CA TRP A 9 -7.88 -9.60 14.55
C TRP A 9 -8.45 -10.44 15.70
N ARG A 10 -7.62 -10.96 16.64
CA ARG A 10 -8.09 -11.76 17.79
C ARG A 10 -8.86 -10.92 18.80
N THR A 11 -8.42 -9.70 19.02
CA THR A 11 -9.08 -8.73 19.90
C THR A 11 -10.38 -8.24 19.25
N VAL A 12 -10.33 -7.91 17.96
CA VAL A 12 -11.51 -7.45 17.23
C VAL A 12 -12.54 -8.57 17.06
N GLU A 13 -12.14 -9.84 16.91
CA GLU A 13 -13.06 -10.99 16.93
C GLU A 13 -13.90 -11.03 18.20
N LYS A 14 -13.27 -10.85 19.38
CA LYS A 14 -13.99 -10.84 20.67
C LYS A 14 -14.99 -9.67 20.76
N ILE A 15 -14.63 -8.53 20.18
CA ILE A 15 -15.54 -7.36 20.13
C ILE A 15 -16.70 -7.67 19.19
N ILE A 16 -16.45 -8.24 18.02
CA ILE A 16 -17.51 -8.66 17.07
C ILE A 16 -18.46 -9.69 17.72
N GLU A 17 -17.92 -10.67 18.42
CA GLU A 17 -18.72 -11.67 19.12
C GLU A 17 -19.65 -11.05 20.17
N LYS A 18 -19.15 -10.05 20.90
CA LYS A 18 -19.89 -9.34 21.96
C LYS A 18 -20.92 -8.38 21.39
N GLU A 19 -20.52 -7.52 20.46
CA GLU A 19 -21.35 -6.40 19.95
C GLU A 19 -22.25 -6.80 18.78
N LYS A 20 -21.90 -7.87 18.07
CA LYS A 20 -22.64 -8.42 16.91
C LYS A 20 -23.00 -7.35 15.88
N PRO A 21 -22.02 -6.61 15.37
CA PRO A 21 -22.27 -5.60 14.35
C PRO A 21 -22.70 -6.26 13.02
N ASP A 22 -23.54 -5.58 12.27
CA ASP A 22 -23.89 -6.01 10.92
C ASP A 22 -22.80 -5.71 9.90
N VAL A 23 -22.00 -4.65 10.16
CA VAL A 23 -20.97 -4.17 9.22
C VAL A 23 -19.65 -3.82 9.91
N LEU A 24 -18.55 -3.93 9.15
CA LEU A 24 -17.22 -3.44 9.49
C LEU A 24 -16.79 -2.38 8.48
N PHE A 25 -16.37 -1.21 8.98
CA PHE A 25 -15.92 -0.09 8.15
C PHE A 25 -14.44 0.23 8.41
N PRO A 26 -13.49 -0.43 7.73
CA PRO A 26 -12.07 -0.31 8.03
C PRO A 26 -11.40 0.93 7.45
N THR A 27 -11.94 1.52 6.37
CA THR A 27 -11.28 2.57 5.60
C THR A 27 -11.07 3.88 6.38
N MET A 28 -11.80 4.07 7.50
CA MET A 28 -11.62 5.23 8.38
C MET A 28 -10.52 5.06 9.45
N GLY A 29 -9.89 3.90 9.53
CA GLY A 29 -8.91 3.59 10.58
C GLY A 29 -7.45 3.52 10.11
N GLY A 30 -7.16 3.94 8.88
CA GLY A 30 -5.83 3.88 8.27
C GLY A 30 -5.31 2.45 8.09
N GLN A 31 -4.02 2.32 7.78
CA GLN A 31 -3.38 1.04 7.42
C GLN A 31 -3.57 -0.06 8.48
N THR A 32 -3.51 0.29 9.74
CA THR A 32 -3.70 -0.68 10.84
C THR A 32 -5.08 -1.32 10.79
N ALA A 33 -6.14 -0.55 10.51
CA ALA A 33 -7.49 -1.07 10.40
C ALA A 33 -7.69 -1.89 9.11
N LEU A 34 -7.10 -1.46 8.00
CA LEU A 34 -7.13 -2.20 6.73
C LEU A 34 -6.47 -3.58 6.89
N ASN A 35 -5.27 -3.64 7.46
CA ASN A 35 -4.56 -4.90 7.74
C ASN A 35 -5.37 -5.81 8.66
N CYS A 36 -5.94 -5.26 9.73
CA CYS A 36 -6.79 -6.02 10.65
C CYS A 36 -8.04 -6.59 9.95
N ALA A 37 -8.67 -5.82 9.06
CA ALA A 37 -9.84 -6.26 8.30
C ALA A 37 -9.49 -7.39 7.32
N LEU A 38 -8.35 -7.31 6.64
CA LEU A 38 -7.85 -8.39 5.78
C LEU A 38 -7.57 -9.66 6.61
N ASP A 39 -6.98 -9.54 7.79
CA ASP A 39 -6.75 -10.68 8.68
C ASP A 39 -8.07 -11.29 9.17
N LEU A 40 -9.06 -10.49 9.56
CA LEU A 40 -10.39 -10.97 9.94
C LEU A 40 -11.06 -11.74 8.79
N ASN A 41 -10.95 -11.23 7.57
CA ASN A 41 -11.46 -11.91 6.37
C ASN A 41 -10.72 -13.22 6.11
N LYS A 42 -9.39 -13.21 6.14
CA LYS A 42 -8.52 -14.37 5.92
C LYS A 42 -8.79 -15.50 6.93
N HIS A 43 -9.04 -15.16 8.18
CA HIS A 43 -9.37 -16.14 9.24
C HIS A 43 -10.85 -16.53 9.25
N GLY A 44 -11.67 -16.02 8.31
CA GLY A 44 -13.09 -16.36 8.18
C GLY A 44 -13.98 -15.77 9.27
N ILE A 45 -13.49 -14.83 10.06
CA ILE A 45 -14.21 -14.23 11.20
C ILE A 45 -15.42 -13.45 10.72
N LEU A 46 -15.28 -12.65 9.65
CA LEU A 46 -16.39 -11.87 9.10
C LEU A 46 -17.52 -12.79 8.64
N LYS A 47 -17.19 -13.90 7.98
CA LYS A 47 -18.17 -14.91 7.54
C LYS A 47 -18.82 -15.62 8.75
N LYS A 48 -18.03 -15.98 9.75
CA LYS A 48 -18.50 -16.66 10.98
C LYS A 48 -19.59 -15.87 11.70
N TYR A 49 -19.43 -14.55 11.76
CA TYR A 49 -20.37 -13.67 12.48
C TYR A 49 -21.33 -12.92 11.55
N SER A 50 -21.33 -13.21 10.25
CA SER A 50 -22.16 -12.54 9.24
C SER A 50 -21.96 -11.03 9.17
N VAL A 51 -20.73 -10.57 9.35
CA VAL A 51 -20.35 -9.15 9.29
C VAL A 51 -19.99 -8.79 7.84
N GLU A 52 -20.64 -7.78 7.29
CA GLU A 52 -20.32 -7.26 5.95
C GLU A 52 -19.24 -6.18 6.04
N MET A 53 -18.24 -6.24 5.15
CA MET A 53 -17.26 -5.17 5.03
C MET A 53 -17.81 -4.09 4.10
N ILE A 54 -17.82 -2.83 4.58
CA ILE A 54 -18.28 -1.66 3.83
C ILE A 54 -17.17 -0.63 3.64
N GLY A 55 -17.35 0.29 2.71
CA GLY A 55 -16.33 1.25 2.28
C GLY A 55 -15.43 0.68 1.20
N ALA A 56 -14.79 -0.45 1.48
CA ALA A 56 -14.09 -1.29 0.51
C ALA A 56 -14.15 -2.74 0.96
N ASP A 57 -14.26 -3.67 0.05
CA ASP A 57 -14.17 -5.10 0.34
C ASP A 57 -12.70 -5.56 0.41
N ALA A 58 -12.50 -6.82 0.82
CA ALA A 58 -11.15 -7.36 0.99
C ALA A 58 -10.35 -7.41 -0.32
N ASP A 59 -11.00 -7.68 -1.44
CA ASP A 59 -10.35 -7.73 -2.76
C ASP A 59 -9.93 -6.32 -3.21
N ALA A 60 -10.79 -5.31 -2.99
CA ALA A 60 -10.48 -3.92 -3.31
C ALA A 60 -9.32 -3.39 -2.45
N ILE A 61 -9.30 -3.70 -1.14
CA ILE A 61 -8.21 -3.32 -0.24
C ILE A 61 -6.90 -3.97 -0.70
N ASP A 62 -6.89 -5.28 -0.90
CA ASP A 62 -5.71 -6.02 -1.31
C ASP A 62 -5.18 -5.54 -2.67
N LYS A 63 -6.07 -5.25 -3.62
CA LYS A 63 -5.73 -4.69 -4.93
C LYS A 63 -5.11 -3.28 -4.83
N ALA A 64 -5.59 -2.45 -3.91
CA ALA A 64 -5.07 -1.12 -3.70
C ALA A 64 -3.70 -1.12 -2.99
N GLU A 65 -3.47 -2.10 -2.11
CA GLU A 65 -2.24 -2.22 -1.32
C GLU A 65 -1.13 -2.99 -2.05
N ASP A 66 -1.50 -3.97 -2.89
CA ASP A 66 -0.57 -4.73 -3.71
C ASP A 66 -0.27 -3.97 -5.01
N ARG A 67 0.99 -3.58 -5.17
CA ARG A 67 1.43 -2.74 -6.29
C ARG A 67 1.24 -3.42 -7.64
N GLU A 68 1.56 -4.70 -7.74
CA GLU A 68 1.43 -5.46 -9.00
C GLU A 68 -0.06 -5.59 -9.39
N ARG A 69 -0.91 -5.93 -8.41
CA ARG A 69 -2.36 -5.99 -8.63
C ARG A 69 -2.95 -4.63 -9.01
N PHE A 70 -2.46 -3.56 -8.37
CA PHE A 70 -2.88 -2.19 -8.70
C PHE A 70 -2.49 -1.82 -10.13
N ASP A 71 -1.23 -2.07 -10.53
CA ASP A 71 -0.74 -1.78 -11.87
C ASP A 71 -1.55 -2.53 -12.94
N ILE A 72 -1.79 -3.82 -12.74
CA ILE A 72 -2.65 -4.63 -13.63
C ILE A 72 -4.07 -4.03 -13.70
N ALA A 73 -4.64 -3.63 -12.57
CA ALA A 73 -5.97 -3.04 -12.54
C ALA A 73 -6.03 -1.72 -13.32
N MET A 74 -5.02 -0.86 -13.19
CA MET A 74 -4.94 0.40 -13.92
C MET A 74 -4.76 0.17 -15.43
N GLN A 75 -3.88 -0.74 -15.83
CA GLN A 75 -3.70 -1.11 -17.24
C GLN A 75 -4.98 -1.64 -17.88
N ASN A 76 -5.75 -2.45 -17.15
CA ASN A 76 -7.01 -3.02 -17.64
C ASN A 76 -8.09 -1.95 -17.93
N ILE A 77 -8.02 -0.80 -17.30
CA ILE A 77 -8.92 0.34 -17.55
C ILE A 77 -8.28 1.41 -18.44
N GLY A 78 -7.09 1.14 -19.02
CA GLY A 78 -6.39 2.04 -19.93
C GLY A 78 -5.68 3.21 -19.26
N LEU A 79 -5.40 3.13 -17.97
CA LEU A 79 -4.60 4.11 -17.24
C LEU A 79 -3.15 3.64 -17.13
N SER A 80 -2.24 4.60 -17.07
CA SER A 80 -0.82 4.38 -16.84
C SER A 80 -0.47 4.65 -15.37
N THR A 81 0.45 3.87 -14.84
CA THR A 81 1.11 4.10 -13.56
C THR A 81 2.54 4.56 -13.81
N PRO A 82 3.18 5.23 -12.86
CA PRO A 82 4.61 5.54 -12.95
C PRO A 82 5.42 4.26 -13.11
N ASN A 83 6.45 4.32 -13.96
CA ASN A 83 7.39 3.21 -14.07
C ASN A 83 8.06 2.95 -12.73
N SER A 84 8.23 1.70 -12.40
CA SER A 84 8.84 1.31 -11.14
C SER A 84 9.52 -0.05 -11.25
N GLY A 85 10.48 -0.29 -10.37
CA GLY A 85 11.14 -1.59 -10.29
C GLY A 85 11.69 -1.87 -8.90
N ILE A 86 11.85 -3.15 -8.60
CA ILE A 86 12.44 -3.64 -7.35
C ILE A 86 13.90 -4.01 -7.64
N ALA A 87 14.79 -3.65 -6.71
CA ALA A 87 16.20 -3.97 -6.78
C ALA A 87 16.71 -4.53 -5.45
N HIS A 88 17.52 -5.57 -5.51
CA HIS A 88 18.20 -6.18 -4.36
C HIS A 88 19.72 -5.95 -4.36
N ASN A 89 20.24 -5.26 -5.37
CA ASN A 89 21.63 -4.87 -5.51
C ASN A 89 21.76 -3.70 -6.49
N MET A 90 22.96 -3.09 -6.53
CA MET A 90 23.22 -1.93 -7.37
C MET A 90 23.13 -2.22 -8.87
N GLU A 91 23.40 -3.44 -9.32
CA GLU A 91 23.28 -3.80 -10.74
C GLU A 91 21.82 -3.74 -11.18
N GLN A 92 20.91 -4.35 -10.39
CA GLN A 92 19.47 -4.28 -10.62
C GLN A 92 18.94 -2.86 -10.49
N ALA A 93 19.41 -2.10 -9.48
CA ALA A 93 19.01 -0.70 -9.31
C ALA A 93 19.40 0.15 -10.52
N ASN A 94 20.60 -0.01 -11.05
CA ASN A 94 21.03 0.70 -12.26
C ASN A 94 20.21 0.27 -13.49
N ALA A 95 19.86 -1.00 -13.61
CA ALA A 95 19.02 -1.46 -14.72
C ALA A 95 17.62 -0.81 -14.66
N VAL A 96 16.99 -0.77 -13.48
CA VAL A 96 15.69 -0.10 -13.29
C VAL A 96 15.78 1.39 -13.62
N ALA A 97 16.80 2.10 -13.10
CA ALA A 97 16.96 3.52 -13.36
C ALA A 97 17.26 3.83 -14.85
N ALA A 98 17.86 2.90 -15.59
CA ALA A 98 18.13 3.07 -17.02
C ALA A 98 16.86 3.15 -17.87
N ASP A 99 15.75 2.57 -17.42
CA ASP A 99 14.50 2.55 -18.17
C ASP A 99 13.79 3.91 -18.20
N PHE A 100 13.94 4.71 -17.14
CA PHE A 100 13.24 6.00 -17.03
C PHE A 100 14.14 7.19 -16.63
N GLY A 101 15.38 6.95 -16.24
CA GLY A 101 16.37 8.01 -15.96
C GLY A 101 16.14 8.76 -14.63
N PHE A 102 16.61 10.02 -14.62
CA PHE A 102 16.52 10.91 -13.46
C PHE A 102 15.60 12.10 -13.74
N PRO A 103 14.93 12.66 -12.69
CA PRO A 103 14.97 12.22 -11.30
C PRO A 103 14.19 10.93 -11.06
N CYS A 104 14.61 10.14 -10.07
CA CYS A 104 13.89 8.97 -9.61
C CYS A 104 13.77 8.96 -8.08
N ILE A 105 12.80 8.22 -7.56
CA ILE A 105 12.50 8.10 -6.14
C ILE A 105 12.96 6.73 -5.66
N ILE A 106 13.75 6.68 -4.61
CA ILE A 106 14.24 5.45 -4.00
C ILE A 106 13.56 5.28 -2.64
N ARG A 107 12.95 4.11 -2.42
CA ARG A 107 12.26 3.75 -1.18
C ARG A 107 12.73 2.39 -0.70
N PRO A 108 13.48 2.31 0.42
CA PRO A 108 13.81 1.03 1.02
C PRO A 108 12.55 0.33 1.53
N SER A 109 12.42 -0.97 1.23
CA SER A 109 11.30 -1.77 1.70
C SER A 109 11.37 -1.97 3.21
N PHE A 110 10.20 -1.99 3.84
CA PHE A 110 10.01 -2.21 5.28
C PHE A 110 10.70 -1.21 6.20
N THR A 111 10.99 0.01 5.72
CA THR A 111 11.46 1.11 6.55
C THR A 111 10.32 2.01 6.98
N MET A 112 10.43 2.60 8.18
CA MET A 112 9.43 3.52 8.70
C MET A 112 9.78 4.98 8.40
N GLY A 113 8.76 5.79 8.08
CA GLY A 113 8.90 7.23 7.97
C GLY A 113 9.83 7.72 6.85
N GLY A 114 10.00 6.94 5.79
CA GLY A 114 10.86 7.31 4.66
C GLY A 114 12.36 7.23 4.95
N SER A 115 12.76 6.56 6.04
CA SER A 115 14.17 6.40 6.41
C SER A 115 14.98 5.71 5.31
N GLY A 116 16.09 6.32 4.93
CA GLY A 116 17.04 5.79 3.94
C GLY A 116 16.63 6.01 2.48
N GLY A 117 15.40 6.46 2.22
CA GLY A 117 14.94 6.83 0.89
C GLY A 117 15.31 8.26 0.51
N GLY A 118 14.96 8.62 -0.72
CA GLY A 118 15.18 9.98 -1.25
C GLY A 118 14.87 10.08 -2.73
N ILE A 119 15.08 11.29 -3.25
CA ILE A 119 14.98 11.59 -4.67
C ILE A 119 16.41 11.78 -5.18
N ALA A 120 16.77 11.05 -6.22
CA ALA A 120 18.04 11.19 -6.90
C ALA A 120 17.85 11.98 -8.20
N TYR A 121 18.62 13.04 -8.37
CA TYR A 121 18.59 13.89 -9.57
C TYR A 121 19.71 13.55 -10.55
N ASN A 122 20.68 12.76 -10.11
CA ASN A 122 21.82 12.33 -10.91
C ASN A 122 22.33 10.97 -10.42
N LYS A 123 23.29 10.41 -11.12
CA LYS A 123 23.83 9.09 -10.86
C LYS A 123 24.55 9.00 -9.50
N GLU A 124 25.30 10.04 -9.15
CA GLU A 124 26.05 10.09 -7.90
C GLU A 124 25.14 10.04 -6.67
N GLU A 125 24.08 10.86 -6.67
CA GLU A 125 23.04 10.85 -5.63
C GLU A 125 22.31 9.51 -5.59
N PHE A 126 22.02 8.93 -6.75
CA PHE A 126 21.38 7.63 -6.87
C PHE A 126 22.19 6.53 -6.18
N GLU A 127 23.48 6.44 -6.48
CA GLU A 127 24.36 5.44 -5.89
C GLU A 127 24.48 5.61 -4.37
N GLU A 128 24.56 6.86 -3.88
CA GLU A 128 24.61 7.15 -2.44
C GLU A 128 23.32 6.73 -1.73
N ILE A 129 22.16 7.12 -2.28
CA ILE A 129 20.85 6.81 -1.68
C ILE A 129 20.58 5.31 -1.73
N CYS A 130 20.88 4.64 -2.85
CA CYS A 130 20.69 3.20 -2.97
C CYS A 130 21.53 2.41 -1.97
N ASN A 131 22.84 2.71 -1.85
CA ASN A 131 23.69 2.04 -0.89
C ASN A 131 23.18 2.19 0.54
N ARG A 132 22.86 3.42 0.95
CA ARG A 132 22.26 3.68 2.27
C ARG A 132 20.92 2.96 2.45
N GLY A 133 20.10 2.93 1.41
CA GLY A 133 18.79 2.27 1.44
C GLY A 133 18.89 0.76 1.57
N PHE A 134 19.81 0.10 0.88
CA PHE A 134 20.09 -1.32 1.02
C PHE A 134 20.52 -1.68 2.45
N ASP A 135 21.40 -0.86 3.06
CA ASP A 135 21.87 -1.08 4.43
C ASP A 135 20.74 -0.96 5.47
N LEU A 136 19.76 -0.09 5.21
CA LEU A 136 18.65 0.17 6.13
C LEU A 136 17.43 -0.74 5.90
N SER A 137 17.27 -1.32 4.71
CA SER A 137 16.19 -2.26 4.43
C SER A 137 16.44 -3.61 5.08
N PRO A 138 15.56 -4.10 5.95
CA PRO A 138 15.71 -5.43 6.58
C PRO A 138 15.74 -6.57 5.57
N THR A 139 15.16 -6.38 4.40
CA THR A 139 15.11 -7.35 3.30
C THR A 139 16.17 -7.08 2.23
N HIS A 140 17.02 -6.04 2.42
CA HIS A 140 17.98 -5.61 1.42
C HIS A 140 17.33 -5.34 0.05
N GLU A 141 16.20 -4.64 0.08
CA GLU A 141 15.35 -4.40 -1.09
C GLU A 141 15.01 -2.92 -1.21
N LEU A 142 15.12 -2.40 -2.42
CA LEU A 142 14.69 -1.05 -2.78
C LEU A 142 13.59 -1.11 -3.83
N LEU A 143 12.62 -0.22 -3.67
CA LEU A 143 11.70 0.17 -4.70
C LEU A 143 12.20 1.48 -5.33
N ILE A 144 12.33 1.49 -6.64
CA ILE A 144 12.78 2.65 -7.42
C ILE A 144 11.65 3.04 -8.34
N ASP A 145 11.20 4.28 -8.21
CA ASP A 145 10.06 4.82 -8.95
C ASP A 145 10.50 5.97 -9.85
N GLU A 146 9.90 6.07 -11.02
CA GLU A 146 9.93 7.26 -11.85
C GLU A 146 9.40 8.47 -11.06
N SER A 147 10.07 9.60 -11.15
CA SER A 147 9.64 10.82 -10.45
C SER A 147 8.59 11.57 -11.28
N LEU A 148 7.50 11.92 -10.62
CA LEU A 148 6.44 12.76 -11.19
C LEU A 148 6.59 14.23 -10.76
N ILE A 149 7.79 14.69 -10.38
CA ILE A 149 8.04 16.10 -10.04
C ILE A 149 7.65 17.00 -11.21
N GLY A 150 6.84 18.01 -10.91
CA GLY A 150 6.32 18.96 -11.91
C GLY A 150 4.97 18.57 -12.51
N TRP A 151 4.47 17.38 -12.23
CA TRP A 151 3.09 17.01 -12.58
C TRP A 151 2.11 17.70 -11.62
N LYS A 152 0.88 17.92 -12.10
CA LYS A 152 -0.22 18.32 -11.22
C LYS A 152 -0.77 17.07 -10.53
N GLU A 153 -0.92 17.18 -9.22
CA GLU A 153 -1.60 16.18 -8.40
C GLU A 153 -3.08 16.55 -8.28
N PHE A 154 -3.93 15.56 -8.51
CA PHE A 154 -5.37 15.66 -8.28
C PHE A 154 -5.80 14.47 -7.44
N GLU A 155 -6.56 14.74 -6.40
CA GLU A 155 -7.14 13.73 -5.54
C GLU A 155 -8.66 13.76 -5.69
N MET A 156 -9.27 12.59 -5.77
CA MET A 156 -10.73 12.45 -5.86
C MET A 156 -11.21 11.42 -4.86
N GLU A 157 -12.22 11.80 -4.09
CA GLU A 157 -12.94 10.88 -3.22
C GLU A 157 -14.18 10.36 -3.96
N VAL A 158 -14.29 9.04 -4.10
CA VAL A 158 -15.43 8.41 -4.74
C VAL A 158 -16.24 7.63 -3.72
N ILE A 159 -17.51 8.01 -3.57
CA ILE A 159 -18.48 7.29 -2.75
C ILE A 159 -19.53 6.69 -3.69
N ARG A 160 -19.70 5.36 -3.60
CA ARG A 160 -20.62 4.61 -4.44
C ARG A 160 -21.49 3.70 -3.57
N ASP A 161 -22.80 3.76 -3.76
CA ASP A 161 -23.73 2.89 -3.04
C ASP A 161 -23.99 1.56 -3.78
N LYS A 162 -24.73 0.64 -3.13
CA LYS A 162 -25.09 -0.66 -3.73
C LYS A 162 -26.03 -0.56 -4.94
N LYS A 163 -26.61 0.62 -5.22
CA LYS A 163 -27.47 0.90 -6.37
C LYS A 163 -26.74 1.63 -7.48
N ASP A 164 -25.41 1.72 -7.37
CA ASP A 164 -24.56 2.36 -8.37
C ASP A 164 -24.72 3.90 -8.46
N ASN A 165 -25.19 4.53 -7.40
CA ASN A 165 -25.16 5.99 -7.30
C ASN A 165 -23.78 6.45 -6.84
N CYS A 166 -23.18 7.40 -7.59
CA CYS A 166 -21.91 8.05 -7.30
C CYS A 166 -22.09 9.53 -7.02
#